data_7a8d593c36ead6d0508f0eeaec3ffc71
#
_entry.id   7a8d593c36ead6d0508f0eeaec3ffc71
#
_cell.length_a   1.000
_cell.length_b   1.000
_cell.length_c   1.000
_cell.angle_alpha   90.00
_cell.angle_beta   90.00
_cell.angle_gamma   90.00
#
_symmetry.space_group_name_H-M   'P 1'
#
loop_
_entity.id
_entity.type
_entity.pdbx_description
1 polymer ?
#
loop_
_entity_poly.entity_id
_entity_poly.type
_entity_poly.pdbx_seq_one_letter_code
_entity_poly.pdbx_strand_id
1 'polypeptide(L)'
;MNGWRLQSSLFFDDLDYVAKAGADDVAWGTPVPYESHTIAYVFDDSEGRPLEGKYDYTLTFDVNELPPTTEFWELPVYDSAGYFIDNPVNRYSATSELLKAGDYAVVDGKLTFYLQPERPTDPEQARNWLPTAPSDGFQLAARFYGPTAGLIDGGYAMPRIVRSGG
;
A
#
# COMPACT_ATOMS: atom_id res chain seq x y z
N MET A 1 -9.88 -1.68 -9.24
CA MET A 1 -9.49 -2.00 -7.85
C MET A 1 -9.63 -0.79 -6.92
N ASN A 2 -10.76 -0.07 -6.94
CA ASN A 2 -11.05 1.03 -6.01
C ASN A 2 -10.00 2.17 -5.95
N GLY A 3 -9.50 2.62 -7.10
CA GLY A 3 -8.45 3.64 -7.19
C GLY A 3 -7.02 3.08 -7.21
N TRP A 4 -6.81 1.84 -6.79
CA TRP A 4 -5.52 1.19 -6.92
C TRP A 4 -5.26 0.75 -8.35
N ARG A 5 -4.06 0.97 -8.83
CA ARG A 5 -3.59 0.58 -10.16
C ARG A 5 -2.71 -0.65 -10.00
N LEU A 6 -3.26 -1.82 -10.31
CA LEU A 6 -2.48 -3.04 -10.36
C LEU A 6 -1.47 -2.91 -11.49
N GLN A 7 -0.21 -3.22 -11.21
CA GLN A 7 0.81 -3.28 -12.24
C GLN A 7 0.40 -4.38 -13.21
N SER A 8 -0.15 -3.99 -14.35
CA SER A 8 -0.49 -4.93 -15.39
C SER A 8 0.78 -5.28 -16.14
N SER A 9 1.22 -6.50 -16.01
CA SER A 9 1.71 -7.36 -17.06
C SER A 9 2.64 -6.74 -18.14
N LEU A 10 3.59 -5.93 -17.77
CA LEU A 10 4.79 -5.83 -18.60
C LEU A 10 5.64 -7.06 -18.27
N PHE A 11 5.21 -8.16 -18.86
CA PHE A 11 5.53 -9.49 -18.42
C PHE A 11 6.95 -9.90 -18.62
N PHE A 12 7.37 -10.79 -17.74
CA PHE A 12 8.57 -11.58 -17.90
C PHE A 12 8.69 -12.18 -19.32
N ASP A 13 7.57 -12.60 -19.92
CA ASP A 13 7.50 -13.21 -21.27
C ASP A 13 7.26 -12.22 -22.41
N ASP A 14 7.02 -10.94 -22.12
CA ASP A 14 6.81 -9.96 -23.16
C ASP A 14 8.15 -9.54 -23.78
N LEU A 15 8.23 -9.56 -25.11
CA LEU A 15 9.43 -9.18 -25.86
C LEU A 15 9.54 -7.67 -26.09
N ASP A 16 8.64 -6.86 -25.53
CA ASP A 16 8.76 -5.41 -25.53
C ASP A 16 9.80 -4.94 -24.51
N TYR A 17 11.07 -5.02 -24.91
CA TYR A 17 12.20 -4.62 -24.06
C TYR A 17 12.19 -3.14 -23.68
N VAL A 18 11.59 -2.27 -24.49
CA VAL A 18 11.50 -0.82 -24.20
C VAL A 18 10.48 -0.58 -23.09
N ALA A 19 9.33 -1.21 -23.18
CA ALA A 19 8.33 -1.13 -22.14
C ALA A 19 8.81 -1.75 -20.82
N LYS A 20 9.57 -2.87 -20.89
CA LYS A 20 10.22 -3.47 -19.71
C LYS A 20 11.22 -2.53 -19.07
N ALA A 21 12.13 -1.93 -19.85
CA ALA A 21 13.09 -0.98 -19.32
C ALA A 21 12.42 0.23 -18.65
N GLY A 22 11.33 0.75 -19.24
CA GLY A 22 10.53 1.80 -18.63
C GLY A 22 9.83 1.36 -17.34
N ALA A 23 9.36 0.12 -17.28
CA ALA A 23 8.77 -0.43 -16.07
C ALA A 23 9.80 -0.64 -14.96
N ASP A 24 11.01 -1.11 -15.29
CA ASP A 24 12.12 -1.27 -14.34
C ASP A 24 12.49 0.06 -13.70
N ASP A 25 12.52 1.14 -14.47
CA ASP A 25 12.85 2.48 -13.99
C ASP A 25 11.75 3.06 -13.09
N VAL A 26 10.49 2.91 -13.48
CA VAL A 26 9.35 3.51 -12.77
C VAL A 26 8.81 2.63 -11.64
N ALA A 27 8.93 1.31 -11.75
CA ALA A 27 8.31 0.37 -10.83
C ALA A 27 9.28 -0.22 -9.79
N TRP A 28 10.45 0.34 -9.67
CA TRP A 28 11.46 -0.03 -8.66
C TRP A 28 11.92 -1.49 -8.73
N GLY A 29 12.23 -1.98 -9.89
CA GLY A 29 12.92 -3.25 -10.00
C GLY A 29 12.52 -4.10 -11.19
N THR A 30 13.33 -5.11 -11.40
CA THR A 30 13.17 -6.06 -12.51
C THR A 30 11.85 -6.82 -12.41
N PRO A 31 11.06 -6.89 -13.50
CA PRO A 31 9.85 -7.68 -13.54
C PRO A 31 10.13 -9.13 -13.18
N VAL A 32 9.31 -9.67 -12.30
CA VAL A 32 9.32 -11.09 -11.91
C VAL A 32 8.02 -11.74 -12.38
N PRO A 33 7.94 -13.08 -12.41
CA PRO A 33 6.68 -13.74 -12.69
C PRO A 33 5.55 -13.23 -11.81
N TYR A 34 4.43 -12.91 -12.41
CA TYR A 34 3.30 -12.24 -11.76
C TYR A 34 2.73 -13.05 -10.59
N GLU A 35 2.83 -14.36 -10.69
CA GLU A 35 2.43 -15.32 -9.66
C GLU A 35 3.35 -15.31 -8.43
N SER A 36 4.59 -14.84 -8.59
CA SER A 36 5.52 -14.74 -7.46
C SER A 36 5.42 -13.40 -6.74
N HIS A 37 5.21 -12.31 -7.48
CA HIS A 37 5.10 -10.97 -6.90
C HIS A 37 4.32 -10.03 -7.82
N THR A 38 3.40 -9.25 -7.27
CA THR A 38 2.75 -8.16 -7.98
C THR A 38 2.57 -6.94 -7.08
N ILE A 39 2.38 -5.78 -7.71
CA ILE A 39 2.29 -4.49 -7.02
C ILE A 39 1.02 -3.76 -7.46
N ALA A 40 0.35 -3.11 -6.51
CA ALA A 40 -0.70 -2.15 -6.80
C ALA A 40 -0.33 -0.79 -6.21
N TYR A 41 -0.44 0.27 -7.01
CA TYR A 41 -0.15 1.64 -6.59
C TYR A 41 -1.43 2.42 -6.37
N VAL A 42 -1.40 3.36 -5.42
CA VAL A 42 -2.45 4.35 -5.22
C VAL A 42 -1.82 5.72 -4.97
N PHE A 43 -2.37 6.72 -5.66
CA PHE A 43 -1.90 8.11 -5.63
C PHE A 43 -3.01 9.07 -5.21
N ASP A 44 -4.26 8.60 -5.21
CA ASP A 44 -5.44 9.41 -5.01
C ASP A 44 -6.33 8.83 -3.90
N ASP A 45 -7.07 9.70 -3.24
CA ASP A 45 -8.05 9.31 -2.22
C ASP A 45 -9.37 8.77 -2.85
N SER A 46 -10.34 8.46 -2.00
CA SER A 46 -11.65 7.92 -2.43
C SER A 46 -12.47 8.88 -3.31
N GLU A 47 -12.13 10.17 -3.34
CA GLU A 47 -12.76 11.21 -4.15
C GLU A 47 -11.92 11.58 -5.39
N GLY A 48 -10.79 10.90 -5.63
CA GLY A 48 -9.91 11.14 -6.76
C GLY A 48 -8.99 12.35 -6.59
N ARG A 49 -8.75 12.80 -5.36
CA ARG A 49 -7.82 13.88 -5.06
C ARG A 49 -6.45 13.29 -4.76
N PRO A 50 -5.35 13.90 -5.20
CA PRO A 50 -4.00 13.46 -4.85
C PRO A 50 -3.81 13.30 -3.34
N LEU A 51 -3.03 12.28 -2.94
CA LEU A 51 -2.64 12.10 -1.56
C LEU A 51 -1.59 13.14 -1.17
N GLU A 52 -1.91 13.97 -0.19
CA GLU A 52 -1.06 15.05 0.31
C GLU A 52 -0.87 14.89 1.82
N GLY A 53 0.37 14.86 2.28
CA GLY A 53 0.71 14.58 3.67
C GLY A 53 0.25 15.62 4.69
N LYS A 54 -0.27 16.79 4.25
CA LYS A 54 -0.90 17.79 5.13
C LYS A 54 -2.29 17.37 5.64
N TYR A 55 -2.84 16.29 5.12
CA TYR A 55 -4.15 15.76 5.52
C TYR A 55 -4.00 14.38 6.15
N ASP A 56 -4.99 14.02 6.95
CA ASP A 56 -5.10 12.71 7.57
C ASP A 56 -5.98 11.80 6.72
N TYR A 57 -5.57 10.53 6.60
CA TYR A 57 -6.30 9.52 5.86
C TYR A 57 -6.40 8.21 6.63
N THR A 58 -7.38 7.42 6.26
CA THR A 58 -7.53 6.05 6.74
C THR A 58 -7.56 5.06 5.59
N LEU A 59 -6.99 3.87 5.83
CA LEU A 59 -7.08 2.69 4.98
C LEU A 59 -7.57 1.53 5.84
N THR A 60 -8.81 1.07 5.61
CA THR A 60 -9.46 0.09 6.48
C THR A 60 -9.73 -1.22 5.74
N PHE A 61 -9.20 -2.31 6.27
CA PHE A 61 -9.48 -3.68 5.82
C PHE A 61 -10.50 -4.35 6.75
N ASP A 62 -11.34 -5.20 6.20
CA ASP A 62 -11.97 -6.27 6.95
C ASP A 62 -10.95 -7.39 7.17
N VAL A 63 -10.78 -7.87 8.40
CA VAL A 63 -9.78 -8.93 8.66
C VAL A 63 -10.15 -10.26 8.02
N ASN A 64 -11.42 -10.45 7.62
CA ASN A 64 -11.87 -11.61 6.88
C ASN A 64 -11.68 -11.47 5.35
N GLU A 65 -11.30 -10.28 4.88
CA GLU A 65 -11.13 -9.94 3.47
C GLU A 65 -9.77 -9.27 3.22
N LEU A 66 -8.73 -9.82 3.82
CA LEU A 66 -7.35 -9.36 3.61
C LEU A 66 -6.85 -9.74 2.20
N PRO A 67 -5.80 -9.06 1.69
CA PRO A 67 -5.22 -9.42 0.39
C PRO A 67 -4.86 -10.90 0.33
N PRO A 68 -5.39 -11.66 -0.67
CA PRO A 68 -5.21 -13.09 -0.74
C PRO A 68 -3.83 -13.45 -1.34
N THR A 69 -2.87 -13.67 -0.44
CA THR A 69 -1.49 -14.06 -0.75
C THR A 69 -1.14 -15.37 -0.05
N THR A 70 -0.28 -16.20 -0.65
CA THR A 70 0.24 -17.43 -0.02
C THR A 70 1.39 -17.13 0.92
N GLU A 71 2.14 -16.07 0.67
CA GLU A 71 3.29 -15.67 1.48
C GLU A 71 2.92 -14.49 2.39
N PHE A 72 3.13 -13.27 1.94
CA PHE A 72 2.82 -12.07 2.71
C PHE A 72 2.45 -10.90 1.80
N TRP A 73 1.91 -9.85 2.41
CA TRP A 73 1.74 -8.55 1.77
C TRP A 73 2.38 -7.45 2.62
N GLU A 74 2.74 -6.36 1.95
CA GLU A 74 3.22 -5.14 2.60
C GLU A 74 2.65 -3.89 1.93
N LEU A 75 2.58 -2.81 2.70
CA LEU A 75 2.07 -1.50 2.31
C LEU A 75 3.11 -0.43 2.63
N PRO A 76 4.20 -0.32 1.88
CA PRO A 76 5.14 0.78 2.03
C PRO A 76 4.52 2.11 1.63
N VAL A 77 4.94 3.16 2.37
CA VAL A 77 4.60 4.57 2.11
C VAL A 77 5.83 5.28 1.57
N TYR A 78 5.65 5.95 0.45
CA TYR A 78 6.72 6.70 -0.21
C TYR A 78 6.33 8.17 -0.36
N ASP A 79 7.30 9.05 -0.41
CA ASP A 79 7.11 10.45 -0.81
C ASP A 79 6.78 10.58 -2.31
N SER A 80 6.59 11.81 -2.78
CA SER A 80 6.30 12.09 -4.18
C SER A 80 7.43 11.71 -5.14
N ALA A 81 8.67 11.61 -4.65
CA ALA A 81 9.84 11.21 -5.42
C ALA A 81 10.11 9.70 -5.39
N GLY A 82 9.32 8.92 -4.63
CA GLY A 82 9.45 7.47 -4.53
C GLY A 82 10.44 6.99 -3.46
N TYR A 83 10.83 7.84 -2.52
CA TYR A 83 11.70 7.47 -1.40
C TYR A 83 10.90 7.22 -0.13
N PHE A 84 11.46 6.42 0.77
CA PHE A 84 10.90 6.26 2.10
C PHE A 84 10.93 7.58 2.87
N ILE A 85 9.84 7.86 3.59
CA ILE A 85 9.68 9.06 4.40
C ILE A 85 10.39 8.86 5.73
N ASP A 86 11.39 9.69 6.05
CA ASP A 86 12.06 9.66 7.35
C ASP A 86 11.07 9.96 8.49
N ASN A 87 11.10 9.13 9.54
CA ASN A 87 10.14 9.23 10.62
C ASN A 87 10.72 8.72 11.96
N PRO A 88 10.23 9.23 13.11
CA PRO A 88 10.83 8.97 14.42
C PRO A 88 10.65 7.54 14.93
N VAL A 89 9.84 6.72 14.27
CA VAL A 89 9.56 5.33 14.69
C VAL A 89 10.12 4.29 13.73
N ASN A 90 10.85 4.72 12.69
CA ASN A 90 11.41 3.85 11.64
C ASN A 90 10.36 2.91 11.03
N ARG A 91 9.13 3.39 10.88
CA ARG A 91 8.03 2.63 10.28
C ARG A 91 7.77 3.11 8.86
N TYR A 92 8.17 2.31 7.90
CA TYR A 92 8.11 2.63 6.46
C TYR A 92 6.99 1.88 5.74
N SER A 93 6.50 0.79 6.36
CA SER A 93 5.44 -0.04 5.79
C SER A 93 4.58 -0.70 6.87
N ALA A 94 3.39 -1.15 6.48
CA ALA A 94 2.61 -2.14 7.22
C ALA A 94 2.74 -3.50 6.54
N THR A 95 2.77 -4.59 7.32
CA THR A 95 2.95 -5.94 6.80
C THR A 95 1.98 -6.94 7.42
N SER A 96 1.63 -7.99 6.65
CA SER A 96 0.84 -9.09 7.17
C SER A 96 1.54 -9.85 8.31
N GLU A 97 2.87 -9.85 8.34
CA GLU A 97 3.64 -10.51 9.39
C GLU A 97 3.48 -9.80 10.75
N LEU A 98 3.51 -8.46 10.76
CA LEU A 98 3.23 -7.69 11.96
C LEU A 98 1.76 -7.84 12.43
N LEU A 99 0.82 -8.02 11.49
CA LEU A 99 -0.56 -8.35 11.83
C LEU A 99 -0.65 -9.73 12.51
N LYS A 100 0.00 -10.75 11.96
CA LYS A 100 0.07 -12.11 12.55
C LYS A 100 0.74 -12.10 13.94
N ALA A 101 1.73 -11.24 14.13
CA ALA A 101 2.41 -11.04 15.43
C ALA A 101 1.54 -10.31 16.47
N GLY A 102 0.41 -9.73 16.07
CA GLY A 102 -0.48 -8.98 16.96
C GLY A 102 0.01 -7.55 17.24
N ASP A 103 0.89 -7.00 16.41
CA ASP A 103 1.44 -5.65 16.59
C ASP A 103 0.45 -4.55 16.22
N TYR A 104 -0.58 -4.85 15.44
CA TYR A 104 -1.64 -3.91 15.09
C TYR A 104 -2.87 -4.09 15.98
N ALA A 105 -3.58 -2.98 16.20
CA ALA A 105 -4.91 -2.99 16.80
C ALA A 105 -5.95 -3.39 15.74
N VAL A 106 -6.79 -4.37 16.08
CA VAL A 106 -7.97 -4.76 15.29
C VAL A 106 -9.19 -4.47 16.14
N VAL A 107 -10.07 -3.62 15.67
CA VAL A 107 -11.29 -3.22 16.39
C VAL A 107 -12.51 -3.64 15.57
N ASP A 108 -13.41 -4.38 16.19
CA ASP A 108 -14.66 -4.87 15.56
C ASP A 108 -14.42 -5.57 14.19
N GLY A 109 -13.36 -6.37 14.10
CA GLY A 109 -12.99 -7.07 12.86
C GLY A 109 -12.40 -6.18 11.76
N LYS A 110 -12.06 -4.92 12.08
CA LYS A 110 -11.45 -3.97 11.15
C LYS A 110 -10.00 -3.67 11.54
N LEU A 111 -9.12 -3.72 10.54
CA LEU A 111 -7.74 -3.27 10.59
C LEU A 111 -7.66 -1.92 9.88
N THR A 112 -7.55 -0.83 10.63
CA THR A 112 -7.46 0.52 10.08
C THR A 112 -6.04 1.06 10.23
N PHE A 113 -5.40 1.43 9.14
CA PHE A 113 -4.15 2.18 9.14
C PHE A 113 -4.44 3.68 9.05
N TYR A 114 -3.68 4.46 9.83
CA TYR A 114 -3.78 5.92 9.92
C TYR A 114 -2.57 6.53 9.20
N LEU A 115 -2.81 7.12 8.05
CA LEU A 115 -1.82 7.74 7.18
C LEU A 115 -1.83 9.25 7.45
N GLN A 116 -0.91 9.72 8.27
CA GLN A 116 -0.86 11.11 8.73
C GLN A 116 0.53 11.49 9.22
N PRO A 117 0.91 12.80 9.17
CA PRO A 117 2.25 13.23 9.59
C PRO A 117 2.43 13.14 11.11
N GLU A 118 1.41 13.48 11.87
CA GLU A 118 1.47 13.48 13.34
C GLU A 118 1.01 12.13 13.90
N ARG A 119 1.71 11.67 14.92
CA ARG A 119 1.32 10.42 15.61
C ARG A 119 -0.04 10.56 16.27
N PRO A 120 -1.00 9.65 16.06
CA PRO A 120 -2.26 9.64 16.78
C PRO A 120 -2.06 9.63 18.28
N THR A 121 -2.90 10.39 19.01
CA THR A 121 -2.89 10.42 20.49
C THR A 121 -3.56 9.20 21.10
N ASP A 122 -4.51 8.60 20.40
CA ASP A 122 -5.14 7.36 20.79
C ASP A 122 -4.15 6.19 20.68
N PRO A 123 -3.95 5.37 21.74
CA PRO A 123 -2.96 4.30 21.75
C PRO A 123 -3.21 3.19 20.71
N GLU A 124 -4.47 2.88 20.39
CA GLU A 124 -4.82 1.85 19.40
C GLU A 124 -4.55 2.37 17.98
N GLN A 125 -4.93 3.61 17.69
CA GLN A 125 -4.61 4.25 16.41
C GLN A 125 -3.09 4.39 16.23
N ALA A 126 -2.37 4.75 17.28
CA ALA A 126 -0.91 4.88 17.24
C ALA A 126 -0.18 3.55 16.93
N ARG A 127 -0.77 2.40 17.24
CA ARG A 127 -0.27 1.09 16.82
C ARG A 127 -0.32 0.89 15.31
N ASN A 128 -1.32 1.48 14.66
CA ASN A 128 -1.59 1.34 13.24
C ASN A 128 -1.18 2.60 12.45
N TRP A 129 -0.40 3.48 13.05
CA TRP A 129 0.05 4.70 12.40
C TRP A 129 1.09 4.41 11.33
N LEU A 130 0.89 4.94 10.14
CA LEU A 130 1.84 4.99 9.03
C LEU A 130 2.19 6.45 8.75
N PRO A 131 3.40 6.90 9.13
CA PRO A 131 3.83 8.28 8.96
C PRO A 131 3.84 8.73 7.50
N THR A 132 3.36 9.96 7.23
CA THR A 132 3.45 10.65 5.95
C THR A 132 4.29 11.91 6.06
N ALA A 133 4.76 12.46 4.92
CA ALA A 133 5.51 13.73 4.90
C ALA A 133 4.56 14.93 5.00
N PRO A 134 4.69 15.82 6.01
CA PRO A 134 3.70 16.85 6.30
C PRO A 134 3.50 17.90 5.19
N SER A 135 4.48 18.11 4.32
CA SER A 135 4.49 19.17 3.30
C SER A 135 4.61 18.66 1.87
N ASP A 136 4.54 17.37 1.64
CA ASP A 136 4.71 16.77 0.31
C ASP A 136 3.55 15.82 -0.02
N GLY A 137 3.42 15.45 -1.30
CA GLY A 137 2.59 14.33 -1.72
C GLY A 137 3.16 13.00 -1.24
N PHE A 138 2.31 11.99 -1.16
CA PHE A 138 2.76 10.63 -0.87
C PHE A 138 2.00 9.60 -1.70
N GLN A 139 2.50 8.40 -1.73
CA GLN A 139 1.90 7.28 -2.44
C GLN A 139 2.08 5.99 -1.64
N LEU A 140 1.21 5.04 -1.88
CA LEU A 140 1.39 3.68 -1.36
C LEU A 140 1.59 2.70 -2.52
N ALA A 141 2.45 1.73 -2.27
CA ALA A 141 2.59 0.55 -3.12
C ALA A 141 2.20 -0.69 -2.30
N ALA A 142 1.06 -1.28 -2.59
CA ALA A 142 0.72 -2.58 -2.02
C ALA A 142 1.51 -3.66 -2.75
N ARG A 143 2.40 -4.35 -2.06
CA ARG A 143 3.22 -5.43 -2.60
C ARG A 143 2.66 -6.76 -2.13
N PHE A 144 2.45 -7.68 -3.06
CA PHE A 144 1.85 -8.98 -2.80
C PHE A 144 2.81 -10.08 -3.22
N TYR A 145 3.22 -10.91 -2.28
CA TYR A 145 4.12 -12.03 -2.48
C TYR A 145 3.33 -13.34 -2.46
N GLY A 146 3.46 -14.13 -3.53
CA GLY A 146 2.59 -15.27 -3.78
C GLY A 146 1.11 -14.86 -3.93
N PRO A 147 0.77 -13.89 -4.81
CA PRO A 147 -0.62 -13.49 -5.00
C PRO A 147 -1.45 -14.64 -5.55
N THR A 148 -2.66 -14.82 -5.03
CA THR A 148 -3.57 -15.83 -5.58
C THR A 148 -4.22 -15.35 -6.88
N ALA A 149 -4.81 -16.28 -7.64
CA ALA A 149 -5.54 -15.95 -8.88
C ALA A 149 -6.60 -14.85 -8.65
N GLY A 150 -7.33 -14.89 -7.53
CA GLY A 150 -8.33 -13.88 -7.21
C GLY A 150 -7.79 -12.45 -7.10
N LEU A 151 -6.53 -12.27 -6.71
CA LEU A 151 -5.88 -10.96 -6.71
C LEU A 151 -5.40 -10.59 -8.11
N ILE A 152 -4.77 -11.53 -8.82
CA ILE A 152 -4.21 -11.33 -10.17
C ILE A 152 -5.31 -11.00 -11.17
N ASP A 153 -6.42 -11.72 -11.13
CA ASP A 153 -7.55 -11.54 -12.06
C ASP A 153 -8.43 -10.32 -11.74
N GLY A 154 -8.06 -9.55 -10.69
CA GLY A 154 -8.80 -8.37 -10.27
C GLY A 154 -10.10 -8.68 -9.51
N GLY A 155 -10.29 -9.90 -9.07
CA GLY A 155 -11.43 -10.31 -8.23
C GLY A 155 -11.36 -9.76 -6.80
N TYR A 156 -10.15 -9.46 -6.33
CA TYR A 156 -9.95 -8.79 -5.04
C TYR A 156 -9.93 -7.27 -5.21
N ALA A 157 -10.71 -6.58 -4.41
CA ALA A 157 -10.77 -5.12 -4.41
C ALA A 157 -10.09 -4.56 -3.16
N MET A 158 -8.93 -3.93 -3.32
CA MET A 158 -8.28 -3.17 -2.24
C MET A 158 -9.24 -2.11 -1.68
N PRO A 159 -9.25 -1.85 -0.36
CA PRO A 159 -10.03 -0.77 0.21
C PRO A 159 -9.56 0.61 -0.29
N ARG A 160 -10.46 1.58 -0.27
CA ARG A 160 -10.14 2.96 -0.65
C ARG A 160 -9.40 3.67 0.46
N ILE A 161 -8.51 4.59 0.09
CA ILE A 161 -7.94 5.55 1.04
C ILE A 161 -8.95 6.69 1.21
N VAL A 162 -9.35 6.95 2.44
CA VAL A 162 -10.38 7.93 2.77
C VAL A 162 -9.75 9.07 3.56
N ARG A 163 -9.94 10.31 3.11
CA ARG A 163 -9.53 11.48 3.91
C ARG A 163 -10.39 11.57 5.15
N SER A 164 -9.77 11.63 6.33
CA SER A 164 -10.44 11.63 7.64
C SER A 164 -10.33 12.95 8.40
N GLY A 165 -9.40 13.84 8.01
CA GLY A 165 -9.17 15.11 8.67
C GLY A 165 -8.28 16.06 7.86
N GLY A 166 -8.10 17.28 8.36
CA GLY A 166 -7.26 18.32 7.80
C GLY A 166 -7.94 19.67 7.80
#